data_bd73749af648d48c3208f5163581cdd4
#
_entry.id   bd73749af648d48c3208f5163581cdd4
#
_cell.length_a   1.000
_cell.length_b   1.000
_cell.length_c   1.000
_cell.angle_alpha   90.00
_cell.angle_beta   90.00
_cell.angle_gamma   90.00
#
_symmetry.space_group_name_H-M   'P 1'
#
loop_
_entity.id
_entity.type
_entity.pdbx_description
1 polymer ?
#
loop_
_entity_poly.entity_id
_entity_poly.type
_entity_poly.pdbx_seq_one_letter_code
_entity_poly.pdbx_strand_id
1 'polypeptide(L)'
;MSHTHEVRVDDVSLGGCFVNTYGKVELGEHVDLQIQLPSGDWLPVSGQVASYQPGVGFGMSFDSLNEEETAILKSLIATSKERKL
;
A
#
# COMPACT_ATOMS: atom_id res chain seq x y z
N MET A 1 -9.01 -1.64 -14.69
CA MET A 1 -9.89 -2.25 -13.68
C MET A 1 -9.25 -2.15 -12.31
N SER A 2 -10.03 -1.71 -11.32
CA SER A 2 -9.51 -1.57 -9.97
C SER A 2 -9.58 -2.89 -9.21
N HIS A 3 -8.55 -3.15 -8.43
CA HIS A 3 -8.53 -4.30 -7.53
C HIS A 3 -8.35 -3.79 -6.12
N THR A 4 -9.06 -4.38 -5.18
CA THR A 4 -8.91 -4.08 -3.77
C THR A 4 -8.08 -5.17 -3.13
N HIS A 5 -7.01 -4.79 -2.45
CA HIS A 5 -6.10 -5.71 -1.78
C HIS A 5 -5.92 -5.29 -0.34
N GLU A 6 -5.75 -6.27 0.53
CA GLU A 6 -5.32 -6.03 1.90
C GLU A 6 -3.80 -5.95 1.91
N VAL A 7 -3.28 -4.91 2.55
CA VAL A 7 -1.84 -4.68 2.60
C VAL A 7 -1.40 -4.63 4.06
N ARG A 8 -0.30 -5.31 4.36
CA ARG A 8 0.28 -5.29 5.70
C ARG A 8 0.94 -3.95 5.96
N VAL A 9 0.78 -3.46 7.18
CA VAL A 9 1.40 -2.20 7.62
C VAL A 9 2.90 -2.22 7.41
N ASP A 10 3.55 -3.37 7.61
CA ASP A 10 5.00 -3.50 7.49
C ASP A 10 5.51 -3.29 6.07
N ASP A 11 4.64 -3.45 5.09
CA ASP A 11 5.00 -3.33 3.68
C ASP A 11 4.69 -1.94 3.12
N VAL A 12 4.32 -0.99 3.96
CA VAL A 12 3.89 0.35 3.57
C VAL A 12 4.93 1.39 3.92
N SER A 13 5.17 2.33 3.00
CA SER A 13 5.98 3.52 3.22
C SER A 13 5.20 4.74 2.75
N LEU A 14 5.76 5.94 2.93
CA LEU A 14 5.09 7.15 2.46
C LEU A 14 4.98 7.22 0.93
N GLY A 15 5.88 6.55 0.23
CA GLY A 15 5.90 6.57 -1.24
C GLY A 15 5.17 5.43 -1.91
N GLY A 16 4.87 4.36 -1.19
CA GLY A 16 4.24 3.19 -1.78
C GLY A 16 4.17 2.00 -0.86
N CYS A 17 3.87 0.86 -1.43
CA CYS A 17 3.79 -0.39 -0.66
C CYS A 17 4.07 -1.59 -1.56
N PHE A 18 4.26 -2.74 -0.93
CA PHE A 18 4.38 -4.01 -1.65
C PHE A 18 3.14 -4.85 -1.38
N VAL A 19 2.57 -5.41 -2.45
CA VAL A 19 1.34 -6.22 -2.38
C VAL A 19 1.68 -7.66 -2.73
N ASN A 20 1.45 -8.58 -1.80
CA ASN A 20 1.65 -10.01 -2.04
C ASN A 20 0.45 -10.57 -2.78
N THR A 21 0.67 -11.11 -3.95
CA THR A 21 -0.39 -11.69 -4.76
C THR A 21 0.19 -12.62 -5.81
N TYR A 22 -0.60 -13.62 -6.21
CA TYR A 22 -0.26 -14.49 -7.34
C TYR A 22 -0.83 -13.95 -8.65
N GLY A 23 -1.63 -12.90 -8.59
CA GLY A 23 -2.21 -12.29 -9.78
C GLY A 23 -1.15 -11.62 -10.64
N LYS A 24 -1.46 -11.45 -11.91
CA LYS A 24 -0.58 -10.77 -12.85
C LYS A 24 -0.94 -9.29 -12.93
N VAL A 25 0.08 -8.45 -12.92
CA VAL A 25 -0.08 -7.01 -13.13
C VAL A 25 0.97 -6.56 -14.12
N GLU A 26 0.78 -5.38 -14.70
CA GLU A 26 1.73 -4.78 -15.62
C GLU A 26 2.34 -3.53 -15.00
N LEU A 27 3.60 -3.26 -15.31
CA LEU A 27 4.25 -2.03 -14.88
C LEU A 27 3.47 -0.83 -15.40
N GLY A 28 3.24 0.14 -14.53
CA GLY A 28 2.47 1.34 -14.86
C GLY A 28 0.96 1.18 -14.73
N GLU A 29 0.48 -0.02 -14.49
CA GLU A 29 -0.95 -0.26 -14.32
C GLU A 29 -1.47 0.49 -13.09
N HIS A 30 -2.64 1.11 -13.23
CA HIS A 30 -3.29 1.80 -12.11
C HIS A 30 -3.93 0.79 -11.17
N VAL A 31 -3.69 0.97 -9.87
CA VAL A 31 -4.22 0.08 -8.83
C VAL A 31 -4.81 0.91 -7.70
N ASP A 32 -5.99 0.50 -7.24
CA ASP A 32 -6.60 1.05 -6.04
C ASP A 32 -6.47 0.00 -4.93
N LEU A 33 -6.03 0.43 -3.75
CA LEU A 33 -5.85 -0.42 -2.59
C LEU A 33 -6.63 0.10 -1.41
N GLN A 34 -6.86 -0.78 -0.44
CA GLN A 34 -7.34 -0.39 0.87
C GLN A 34 -6.38 -0.93 1.91
N ILE A 35 -5.84 -0.03 2.72
CA ILE A 35 -4.92 -0.38 3.80
C ILE A 35 -5.72 -0.46 5.09
N GLN A 36 -5.67 -1.59 5.77
CA GLN A 36 -6.37 -1.74 7.04
C GLN A 36 -5.60 -1.02 8.15
N LEU A 37 -6.29 -0.15 8.86
CA LEU A 37 -5.73 0.58 9.98
C LEU A 37 -5.86 -0.23 11.28
N PRO A 38 -5.04 0.06 12.30
CA PRO A 38 -5.17 -0.63 13.59
C PRO A 38 -6.55 -0.49 14.23
N SER A 39 -7.27 0.58 13.92
CA SER A 39 -8.63 0.79 14.41
C SER A 39 -9.68 -0.13 13.75
N GLY A 40 -9.29 -0.83 12.69
CA GLY A 40 -10.21 -1.63 11.88
C GLY A 40 -10.76 -0.91 10.67
N ASP A 41 -10.55 0.38 10.57
CA ASP A 41 -10.96 1.16 9.41
C ASP A 41 -10.03 0.90 8.22
N TRP A 42 -10.48 1.28 7.05
CA TRP A 42 -9.74 1.12 5.81
C TRP A 42 -9.34 2.48 5.24
N LEU A 43 -8.09 2.58 4.80
CA LEU A 43 -7.58 3.78 4.13
C LEU A 43 -7.45 3.47 2.63
N PRO A 44 -8.27 4.08 1.77
CA PRO A 44 -8.13 3.88 0.33
C PRO A 44 -6.94 4.68 -0.19
N VAL A 45 -6.11 4.05 -1.01
CA VAL A 45 -4.99 4.70 -1.68
C VAL A 45 -4.95 4.23 -3.12
N SER A 46 -4.41 5.06 -4.00
CA SER A 46 -4.27 4.74 -5.41
C SER A 46 -2.83 4.96 -5.85
N GLY A 47 -2.42 4.24 -6.87
CA GLY A 47 -1.08 4.38 -7.39
C GLY A 47 -0.88 3.56 -8.64
N GLN A 48 0.38 3.35 -8.99
CA GLN A 48 0.76 2.61 -10.19
C GLN A 48 1.77 1.54 -9.82
N VAL A 49 1.72 0.43 -10.56
CA VAL A 49 2.68 -0.65 -10.39
C VAL A 49 4.06 -0.16 -10.79
N ALA A 50 5.00 -0.18 -9.85
CA ALA A 50 6.38 0.24 -10.07
C ALA A 50 7.32 -0.95 -10.26
N SER A 51 6.98 -2.12 -9.73
CA SER A 51 7.77 -3.33 -9.89
C SER A 51 6.86 -4.54 -9.82
N TYR A 52 7.28 -5.64 -10.45
CA TYR A 52 6.49 -6.86 -10.44
C TYR A 52 7.41 -8.07 -10.30
N GLN A 53 7.06 -8.94 -9.37
CA GLN A 53 7.78 -10.19 -9.15
C GLN A 53 6.77 -11.34 -9.29
N PRO A 54 6.78 -12.04 -10.43
CA PRO A 54 5.83 -13.14 -10.67
C PRO A 54 5.84 -14.17 -9.56
N GLY A 55 4.65 -14.57 -9.10
CA GLY A 55 4.49 -15.54 -8.03
C GLY A 55 4.72 -14.98 -6.63
N VAL A 56 5.13 -13.72 -6.51
CA VAL A 56 5.40 -13.06 -5.24
C VAL A 56 4.44 -11.88 -5.02
N GLY A 57 4.45 -10.94 -5.94
CA GLY A 57 3.62 -9.75 -5.83
C GLY A 57 4.17 -8.59 -6.63
N PHE A 58 3.73 -7.39 -6.26
CA PHE A 58 4.18 -6.20 -6.95
C PHE A 58 4.37 -5.04 -5.97
N GLY A 59 5.29 -4.15 -6.34
CA GLY A 59 5.45 -2.88 -5.65
C GLY A 59 4.66 -1.81 -6.36
N MET A 60 3.99 -0.95 -5.60
CA MET A 60 3.28 0.17 -6.20
C MET A 60 3.76 1.47 -5.59
N SER A 61 3.79 2.50 -6.42
CA SER A 61 4.07 3.84 -5.97
C SER A 61 2.76 4.60 -5.88
N PHE A 62 2.54 5.28 -4.76
CA PHE A 62 1.30 6.02 -4.55
C PHE A 62 1.22 7.25 -5.43
N ASP A 63 0.01 7.56 -5.90
CA ASP A 63 -0.29 8.86 -6.48
C ASP A 63 -0.22 9.92 -5.39
N SER A 64 -0.38 11.18 -5.76
CA SER A 64 -0.35 12.27 -4.79
C SER A 64 -1.33 12.02 -3.65
N LEU A 65 -0.82 12.07 -2.42
CA LEU A 65 -1.64 11.96 -1.22
C LEU A 65 -1.92 13.36 -0.70
N ASN A 66 -3.14 13.57 -0.17
CA ASN A 66 -3.45 14.83 0.48
C ASN A 66 -2.83 14.85 1.89
N GLU A 67 -2.92 15.98 2.59
CA GLU A 67 -2.31 16.13 3.91
C GLU A 67 -2.89 15.15 4.93
N GLU A 68 -4.19 14.91 4.87
CA GLU A 68 -4.86 14.00 5.80
C GLU A 68 -4.38 12.57 5.58
N GLU A 69 -4.32 12.12 4.33
CA GLU A 69 -3.83 10.78 3.99
C GLU A 69 -2.38 10.61 4.38
N THR A 70 -1.56 11.62 4.15
CA THR A 70 -0.15 11.60 4.52
C THR A 70 0.01 11.49 6.03
N ALA A 71 -0.77 12.24 6.80
CA ALA A 71 -0.72 12.19 8.25
C ALA A 71 -1.12 10.81 8.79
N ILE A 72 -2.15 10.21 8.21
CA ILE A 72 -2.59 8.87 8.60
C ILE A 72 -1.50 7.85 8.32
N LEU A 73 -0.88 7.91 7.16
CA LEU A 73 0.21 6.98 6.81
C LEU A 73 1.43 7.15 7.71
N LYS A 74 1.81 8.38 8.03
CA LYS A 74 2.92 8.63 8.94
C LYS A 74 2.66 8.02 10.31
N SER A 75 1.45 8.20 10.83
CA SER A 75 1.06 7.63 12.12
C SER A 75 1.09 6.10 12.08
N LEU A 76 0.59 5.52 11.02
CA LEU A 76 0.56 4.07 10.83
C LEU A 76 1.97 3.48 10.79
N ILE A 77 2.86 4.09 10.03
CA ILE A 77 4.25 3.63 9.89
C ILE A 77 4.99 3.76 11.21
N ALA A 78 4.81 4.85 11.92
CA ALA A 78 5.44 5.06 13.22
C ALA A 78 4.99 4.00 14.24
N THR A 79 3.70 3.70 14.27
CA THR A 79 3.15 2.67 15.14
C THR A 79 3.72 1.31 14.81
N SER A 80 3.83 0.98 13.52
CA SER A 80 4.42 -0.27 13.07
C SER A 80 5.87 -0.42 13.51
N LYS A 81 6.66 0.65 13.40
CA LYS A 81 8.06 0.63 13.82
C LYS A 81 8.21 0.45 15.31
N GLU A 82 7.34 1.05 16.10
CA GLU A 82 7.36 0.92 17.56
C GLU A 82 7.08 -0.50 18.00
N ARG A 83 6.35 -1.27 17.22
CA ARG A 83 6.00 -2.65 17.55
C ARG A 83 7.12 -3.62 17.26
N LYS A 84 8.16 -3.19 16.61
CA LYS A 84 9.32 -4.03 16.26
C LYS A 84 10.46 -3.83 17.25
N LEU A 85 10.22 -4.21 18.44
CA LEU A 85 11.24 -4.13 19.48
C LEU A 85 12.08 -5.40 19.55
#